data_a412e5a66ec5209b38e7bf5b6c6c3af0
#
_entry.id   a412e5a66ec5209b38e7bf5b6c6c3af0
#
_cell.length_a   1.000
_cell.length_b   1.000
_cell.length_c   1.000
_cell.angle_alpha   90.00
_cell.angle_beta   90.00
_cell.angle_gamma   90.00
#
_symmetry.space_group_name_H-M   'P 1'
#
loop_
_entity.id
_entity.type
_entity.pdbx_description
1 polymer ?
#
loop_
_entity_poly.entity_id
_entity_poly.type
_entity_poly.pdbx_seq_one_letter_code
_entity_poly.pdbx_strand_id
1 'polypeptide(L)'
;MTPYIKEPEFCPRETCDYYERENVENEDWYCRYGTHYSKSRGRIQRFKCRNCGKTFSTQTFSIHYWTHITIDFESFAGKLYSCSGLLQLSRTEGYTYRVVQNRIRRLARNSLAALNSFYQTHTLQEDLVMDGFESFTRSQYFPNNITIIVGKKSQFIFAAIQTLIKRKGRMTEQQKIFRDFIYEHWEPPRSIQDDVRVILADCLPMMQKCMANQTLRLISDKHSSYPPAINKIKELKDAKHKGTFRHVRIKARK
;
A
#
# COMPACT_ATOMS: atom_id res chain seq x y z
N MET A 1 8.61 -34.66 0.35
CA MET A 1 8.27 -33.55 -0.57
C MET A 1 9.47 -32.64 -0.67
N THR A 2 10.07 -32.52 -1.83
CA THR A 2 11.14 -31.55 -2.10
C THR A 2 10.50 -30.16 -2.01
N PRO A 3 10.98 -29.24 -1.16
CA PRO A 3 10.40 -27.91 -1.10
C PRO A 3 10.53 -27.26 -2.47
N TYR A 4 9.42 -26.74 -2.97
CA TYR A 4 9.38 -25.98 -4.22
C TYR A 4 10.33 -24.79 -4.08
N ILE A 5 11.45 -24.86 -4.78
CA ILE A 5 12.44 -23.77 -4.78
C ILE A 5 11.94 -22.77 -5.81
N LYS A 6 11.25 -21.73 -5.35
CA LYS A 6 10.89 -20.62 -6.20
C LYS A 6 12.17 -19.92 -6.65
N GLU A 7 12.39 -19.84 -7.94
CA GLU A 7 13.50 -19.09 -8.51
C GLU A 7 13.32 -17.58 -8.29
N PRO A 8 14.40 -16.81 -8.14
CA PRO A 8 14.32 -15.38 -7.88
C PRO A 8 13.83 -14.63 -9.12
N GLU A 9 12.90 -13.71 -8.92
CA GLU A 9 12.31 -12.90 -10.00
C GLU A 9 13.21 -11.69 -10.36
N PHE A 10 13.95 -11.14 -9.39
CA PHE A 10 14.82 -9.97 -9.57
C PHE A 10 15.90 -9.91 -8.49
N CYS A 11 16.88 -9.02 -8.66
CA CYS A 11 17.90 -8.76 -7.64
C CYS A 11 17.35 -7.89 -6.51
N PRO A 12 17.49 -8.25 -5.22
CA PRO A 12 16.96 -7.47 -4.11
C PRO A 12 17.73 -6.19 -3.76
N ARG A 13 18.75 -5.83 -4.56
CA ARG A 13 19.56 -4.63 -4.35
C ARG A 13 19.02 -3.50 -5.22
N GLU A 14 18.49 -2.45 -4.63
CA GLU A 14 17.87 -1.30 -5.29
C GLU A 14 18.76 -0.60 -6.35
N THR A 15 20.09 -0.64 -6.14
CA THR A 15 21.06 -0.02 -7.08
C THR A 15 21.54 -0.97 -8.17
N CYS A 16 20.91 -2.12 -8.36
CA CYS A 16 21.30 -3.11 -9.36
C CYS A 16 20.43 -2.99 -10.61
N ASP A 17 21.00 -3.15 -11.80
CA ASP A 17 20.30 -3.12 -13.08
C ASP A 17 19.21 -4.20 -13.20
N TYR A 18 19.26 -5.23 -12.36
CA TYR A 18 18.29 -6.31 -12.25
C TYR A 18 17.31 -6.13 -11.09
N TYR A 19 17.21 -4.93 -10.50
CA TYR A 19 16.22 -4.62 -9.50
C TYR A 19 14.88 -4.30 -10.16
N GLU A 20 13.81 -5.01 -9.77
CA GLU A 20 12.44 -4.83 -10.29
C GLU A 20 12.34 -4.74 -11.84
N ARG A 21 13.32 -5.30 -12.55
CA ARG A 21 13.35 -5.27 -14.01
C ARG A 21 12.35 -6.28 -14.58
N GLU A 22 11.48 -5.82 -15.45
CA GLU A 22 10.56 -6.68 -16.20
C GLU A 22 11.30 -7.56 -17.22
N ASN A 23 10.79 -8.78 -17.48
CA ASN A 23 11.29 -9.71 -18.51
C ASN A 23 12.71 -10.28 -18.31
N VAL A 24 13.13 -10.51 -17.08
CA VAL A 24 14.44 -11.11 -16.75
C VAL A 24 14.40 -12.65 -16.81
N GLU A 25 13.27 -13.26 -17.12
CA GLU A 25 13.06 -14.72 -17.04
C GLU A 25 14.04 -15.53 -17.90
N ASN A 26 14.55 -14.97 -18.98
CA ASN A 26 15.49 -15.63 -19.91
C ASN A 26 16.96 -15.16 -19.75
N GLU A 27 17.26 -14.30 -18.79
CA GLU A 27 18.61 -13.78 -18.59
C GLU A 27 19.34 -14.58 -17.49
N ASP A 28 20.60 -14.96 -17.75
CA ASP A 28 21.49 -15.62 -16.79
C ASP A 28 22.07 -14.62 -15.79
N TRP A 29 21.22 -13.89 -15.08
CA TRP A 29 21.59 -12.79 -14.18
C TRP A 29 21.98 -13.25 -12.77
N TYR A 30 21.71 -14.49 -12.39
CA TYR A 30 22.07 -15.05 -11.08
C TYR A 30 22.63 -16.46 -11.21
N CYS A 31 23.25 -16.93 -10.14
CA CYS A 31 23.63 -18.34 -10.00
C CYS A 31 23.22 -18.88 -8.63
N ARG A 32 23.02 -20.19 -8.55
CA ARG A 32 22.83 -20.88 -7.27
C ARG A 32 24.12 -20.83 -6.48
N TYR A 33 24.04 -20.39 -5.22
CA TYR A 33 25.20 -20.11 -4.37
C TYR A 33 25.13 -20.90 -3.07
N GLY A 34 25.05 -22.23 -3.19
CA GLY A 34 24.97 -23.15 -2.06
C GLY A 34 23.67 -23.07 -1.28
N THR A 35 23.66 -23.69 -0.13
CA THR A 35 22.50 -23.73 0.79
C THR A 35 22.96 -23.47 2.21
N HIS A 36 22.04 -23.00 3.07
CA HIS A 36 22.27 -22.98 4.51
C HIS A 36 21.10 -23.63 5.24
N TYR A 37 21.35 -24.09 6.46
CA TYR A 37 20.32 -24.70 7.30
C TYR A 37 19.83 -23.70 8.35
N SER A 38 18.54 -23.58 8.49
CA SER A 38 17.88 -22.81 9.54
C SER A 38 17.06 -23.74 10.45
N LYS A 39 17.17 -23.60 11.77
CA LYS A 39 16.39 -24.39 12.73
C LYS A 39 14.88 -24.30 12.51
N SER A 40 14.39 -23.12 12.12
CA SER A 40 12.96 -22.86 11.93
C SER A 40 12.43 -23.20 10.53
N ARG A 41 13.32 -23.43 9.53
CA ARG A 41 12.89 -23.54 8.11
C ARG A 41 13.61 -24.62 7.31
N GLY A 42 14.49 -25.37 7.95
CA GLY A 42 15.26 -26.41 7.26
C GLY A 42 16.29 -25.84 6.28
N ARG A 43 16.46 -26.51 5.16
CA ARG A 43 17.43 -26.18 4.13
C ARG A 43 16.94 -25.05 3.23
N ILE A 44 17.73 -23.98 3.10
CA ILE A 44 17.40 -22.76 2.35
C ILE A 44 18.38 -22.60 1.21
N GLN A 45 17.88 -22.47 -0.02
CA GLN A 45 18.69 -22.19 -1.21
C GLN A 45 19.15 -20.72 -1.20
N ARG A 46 20.46 -20.52 -1.49
CA ARG A 46 21.06 -19.19 -1.69
C ARG A 46 21.33 -18.96 -3.17
N PHE A 47 21.31 -17.69 -3.53
CA PHE A 47 21.62 -17.19 -4.88
C PHE A 47 22.63 -16.05 -4.79
N LYS A 48 23.33 -15.80 -5.89
CA LYS A 48 24.23 -14.67 -6.05
C LYS A 48 23.92 -13.98 -7.38
N CYS A 49 23.69 -12.67 -7.33
CA CYS A 49 23.55 -11.87 -8.54
C CYS A 49 24.92 -11.77 -9.25
N ARG A 50 24.95 -12.03 -10.55
CA ARG A 50 26.19 -11.97 -11.36
C ARG A 50 26.63 -10.54 -11.63
N ASN A 51 25.67 -9.60 -11.71
CA ASN A 51 25.97 -8.20 -11.96
C ASN A 51 26.55 -7.50 -10.71
N CYS A 52 25.81 -7.45 -9.62
CA CYS A 52 26.23 -6.68 -8.43
C CYS A 52 26.89 -7.51 -7.33
N GLY A 53 27.02 -8.83 -7.49
CA GLY A 53 27.59 -9.75 -6.51
C GLY A 53 26.78 -9.96 -5.22
N LYS A 54 25.61 -9.33 -5.08
CA LYS A 54 24.74 -9.49 -3.90
C LYS A 54 24.29 -10.94 -3.74
N THR A 55 24.50 -11.48 -2.53
CA THR A 55 23.94 -12.79 -2.15
C THR A 55 22.60 -12.62 -1.46
N PHE A 56 21.66 -13.50 -1.78
CA PHE A 56 20.33 -13.53 -1.22
C PHE A 56 19.79 -14.96 -1.20
N SER A 57 18.59 -15.19 -0.74
CA SER A 57 18.02 -16.53 -0.62
C SER A 57 16.54 -16.54 -1.02
N THR A 58 15.98 -17.74 -1.16
CA THR A 58 14.53 -17.91 -1.39
C THR A 58 13.67 -17.18 -0.36
N GLN A 59 14.19 -16.93 0.84
CA GLN A 59 13.47 -16.21 1.88
C GLN A 59 13.53 -14.69 1.74
N THR A 60 14.42 -14.15 0.93
CA THR A 60 14.60 -12.69 0.80
C THR A 60 13.31 -11.99 0.37
N PHE A 61 12.53 -12.64 -0.49
CA PHE A 61 11.24 -12.15 -0.99
C PHE A 61 10.03 -12.62 -0.14
N SER A 62 10.29 -13.32 0.97
CA SER A 62 9.25 -13.88 1.84
C SER A 62 8.95 -12.93 3.00
N ILE A 63 7.70 -12.93 3.45
CA ILE A 63 7.27 -12.29 4.71
C ILE A 63 8.06 -12.79 5.93
N HIS A 64 8.74 -13.91 5.76
CA HIS A 64 9.56 -14.53 6.79
C HIS A 64 11.05 -14.14 6.75
N TYR A 65 11.46 -13.25 5.86
CA TYR A 65 12.86 -12.84 5.75
C TYR A 65 13.41 -12.29 7.08
N TRP A 66 14.61 -12.76 7.47
CA TRP A 66 15.24 -12.40 8.75
C TRP A 66 14.36 -12.64 9.99
N THR A 67 13.58 -13.70 10.02
CA THR A 67 12.74 -14.03 11.16
C THR A 67 13.22 -15.31 11.84
N HIS A 68 13.45 -15.25 13.15
CA HIS A 68 13.82 -16.41 13.98
C HIS A 68 12.58 -17.12 14.54
N ILE A 69 11.45 -16.41 14.62
CA ILE A 69 10.19 -16.92 15.16
C ILE A 69 9.24 -17.15 14.00
N THR A 70 8.73 -18.36 13.88
CA THR A 70 7.66 -18.69 12.94
C THR A 70 6.33 -18.22 13.51
N ILE A 71 5.54 -17.51 12.70
CA ILE A 71 4.20 -17.04 13.05
C ILE A 71 3.24 -17.64 12.04
N ASP A 72 2.10 -18.10 12.51
CA ASP A 72 0.94 -18.38 11.67
C ASP A 72 0.35 -17.06 11.20
N PHE A 73 0.65 -16.70 9.94
CA PHE A 73 0.19 -15.44 9.36
C PHE A 73 -1.30 -15.41 9.06
N GLU A 74 -1.93 -16.54 8.86
CA GLU A 74 -3.38 -16.63 8.62
C GLU A 74 -4.13 -16.26 9.90
N SER A 75 -3.81 -16.92 11.03
CA SER A 75 -4.35 -16.57 12.33
C SER A 75 -4.04 -15.12 12.72
N PHE A 76 -2.80 -14.67 12.48
CA PHE A 76 -2.37 -13.32 12.79
C PHE A 76 -3.13 -12.26 11.98
N ALA A 77 -3.32 -12.47 10.67
CA ALA A 77 -4.11 -11.60 9.80
C ALA A 77 -5.59 -11.61 10.21
N GLY A 78 -6.16 -12.77 10.53
CA GLY A 78 -7.54 -12.88 11.01
C GLY A 78 -7.81 -12.03 12.26
N LYS A 79 -6.86 -11.99 13.20
CA LYS A 79 -6.96 -11.12 14.40
C LYS A 79 -6.83 -9.64 14.06
N LEU A 80 -5.98 -9.27 13.09
CA LEU A 80 -5.91 -7.90 12.57
C LEU A 80 -7.23 -7.46 11.93
N TYR A 81 -7.84 -8.32 11.10
CA TYR A 81 -9.16 -8.05 10.50
C TYR A 81 -10.26 -7.91 11.57
N SER A 82 -10.14 -8.61 12.68
CA SER A 82 -11.03 -8.46 13.85
C SER A 82 -10.71 -7.23 14.69
N CYS A 83 -9.98 -6.26 14.16
CA CYS A 83 -9.62 -4.99 14.81
C CYS A 83 -8.86 -5.16 16.14
N SER A 84 -8.13 -6.25 16.33
CA SER A 84 -7.30 -6.44 17.52
C SER A 84 -6.15 -5.44 17.58
N GLY A 85 -6.02 -4.73 18.67
CA GLY A 85 -4.91 -3.79 18.88
C GLY A 85 -3.56 -4.50 19.01
N LEU A 86 -2.46 -3.81 18.68
CA LEU A 86 -1.10 -4.41 18.66
C LEU A 86 -0.68 -4.98 20.02
N LEU A 87 -1.05 -4.31 21.12
CA LEU A 87 -0.79 -4.81 22.48
C LEU A 87 -1.62 -6.06 22.80
N GLN A 88 -2.86 -6.12 22.30
CA GLN A 88 -3.69 -7.30 22.46
C GLN A 88 -3.12 -8.49 21.67
N LEU A 89 -2.70 -8.26 20.41
CA LEU A 89 -1.99 -9.27 19.62
C LEU A 89 -0.72 -9.77 20.31
N SER A 90 0.06 -8.87 20.91
CA SER A 90 1.25 -9.24 21.68
C SER A 90 0.91 -10.19 22.82
N ARG A 91 -0.15 -9.91 23.57
CA ARG A 91 -0.60 -10.73 24.71
C ARG A 91 -1.20 -12.06 24.26
N THR A 92 -2.06 -12.07 23.25
CA THR A 92 -2.79 -13.27 22.80
C THR A 92 -1.91 -14.24 22.02
N GLU A 93 -0.90 -13.73 21.30
CA GLU A 93 0.04 -14.54 20.53
C GLU A 93 1.30 -14.91 21.33
N GLY A 94 1.50 -14.34 22.51
CA GLY A 94 2.70 -14.58 23.31
C GLY A 94 3.99 -13.98 22.72
N TYR A 95 3.90 -13.01 21.79
CA TYR A 95 5.06 -12.34 21.19
C TYR A 95 5.28 -10.97 21.80
N THR A 96 6.53 -10.50 21.81
CA THR A 96 6.80 -9.11 22.21
C THR A 96 6.17 -8.12 21.24
N TYR A 97 5.79 -6.94 21.73
CA TYR A 97 5.22 -5.86 20.92
C TYR A 97 6.07 -5.52 19.69
N ARG A 98 7.41 -5.51 19.84
CA ARG A 98 8.34 -5.27 18.73
C ARG A 98 8.26 -6.34 17.63
N VAL A 99 8.07 -7.60 18.01
CA VAL A 99 7.87 -8.71 17.06
C VAL A 99 6.57 -8.49 16.29
N VAL A 100 5.47 -8.17 16.99
CA VAL A 100 4.18 -7.87 16.36
C VAL A 100 4.30 -6.72 15.36
N GLN A 101 4.90 -5.58 15.76
CA GLN A 101 5.12 -4.45 14.85
C GLN A 101 5.92 -4.85 13.61
N ASN A 102 7.02 -5.59 13.78
CA ASN A 102 7.85 -6.02 12.66
C ASN A 102 7.08 -6.94 11.71
N ARG A 103 6.19 -7.79 12.21
CA ARG A 103 5.36 -8.67 11.38
C ARG A 103 4.34 -7.90 10.57
N ILE A 104 3.66 -6.93 11.18
CA ILE A 104 2.72 -6.05 10.48
C ILE A 104 3.42 -5.26 9.37
N ARG A 105 4.58 -4.68 9.65
CA ARG A 105 5.35 -3.95 8.63
C ARG A 105 5.73 -4.84 7.45
N ARG A 106 6.11 -6.10 7.69
CA ARG A 106 6.44 -7.05 6.63
C ARG A 106 5.21 -7.45 5.84
N LEU A 107 4.11 -7.76 6.53
CA LEU A 107 2.85 -8.07 5.88
C LEU A 107 2.40 -6.91 4.99
N ALA A 108 2.45 -5.68 5.50
CA ALA A 108 2.11 -4.49 4.73
C ALA A 108 2.97 -4.33 3.47
N ARG A 109 4.31 -4.50 3.57
CA ARG A 109 5.20 -4.42 2.39
C ARG A 109 4.87 -5.47 1.34
N ASN A 110 4.65 -6.73 1.75
CA ASN A 110 4.30 -7.80 0.82
C ASN A 110 2.91 -7.56 0.20
N SER A 111 1.96 -7.04 0.97
CA SER A 111 0.64 -6.69 0.47
C SER A 111 0.70 -5.56 -0.56
N LEU A 112 1.54 -4.54 -0.34
CA LEU A 112 1.75 -3.45 -1.31
C LEU A 112 2.40 -3.98 -2.60
N ALA A 113 3.42 -4.84 -2.50
CA ALA A 113 4.04 -5.45 -3.68
C ALA A 113 3.04 -6.31 -4.47
N ALA A 114 2.23 -7.14 -3.77
CA ALA A 114 1.18 -7.92 -4.40
C ALA A 114 0.10 -7.03 -5.05
N LEU A 115 -0.25 -5.91 -4.42
CA LEU A 115 -1.23 -4.97 -4.94
C LEU A 115 -0.71 -4.27 -6.20
N ASN A 116 0.55 -3.87 -6.25
CA ASN A 116 1.17 -3.29 -7.44
C ASN A 116 1.13 -4.27 -8.63
N SER A 117 1.51 -5.53 -8.41
CA SER A 117 1.38 -6.58 -9.43
C SER A 117 -0.07 -6.77 -9.87
N PHE A 118 -1.00 -6.73 -8.92
CA PHE A 118 -2.43 -6.82 -9.22
C PHE A 118 -2.92 -5.68 -10.11
N TYR A 119 -2.50 -4.44 -9.88
CA TYR A 119 -2.86 -3.30 -10.74
C TYR A 119 -2.40 -3.47 -12.18
N GLN A 120 -1.21 -4.08 -12.37
CA GLN A 120 -0.67 -4.33 -13.71
C GLN A 120 -1.41 -5.45 -14.46
N THR A 121 -1.91 -6.46 -13.77
CA THR A 121 -2.51 -7.65 -14.37
C THR A 121 -4.03 -7.60 -14.42
N HIS A 122 -4.66 -7.02 -13.42
CA HIS A 122 -6.12 -7.01 -13.27
C HIS A 122 -6.81 -6.07 -14.27
N THR A 123 -7.99 -6.47 -14.74
CA THR A 123 -8.91 -5.62 -15.51
C THR A 123 -10.13 -5.30 -14.66
N LEU A 124 -10.32 -4.04 -14.36
CA LEU A 124 -11.45 -3.58 -13.56
C LEU A 124 -12.76 -3.75 -14.35
N GLN A 125 -13.75 -4.38 -13.73
CA GLN A 125 -15.07 -4.66 -14.34
C GLN A 125 -16.22 -3.94 -13.64
N GLU A 126 -15.91 -2.95 -12.81
CA GLU A 126 -16.89 -2.23 -12.00
C GLU A 126 -16.51 -0.76 -11.83
N ASP A 127 -17.49 0.05 -11.42
CA ASP A 127 -17.22 1.43 -11.01
C ASP A 127 -16.44 1.48 -9.71
N LEU A 128 -15.73 2.58 -9.51
CA LEU A 128 -14.99 2.85 -8.29
C LEU A 128 -15.75 3.87 -7.41
N VAL A 129 -15.64 3.69 -6.12
CA VAL A 129 -16.11 4.65 -5.11
C VAL A 129 -14.91 5.14 -4.32
N MET A 130 -14.82 6.45 -4.13
CA MET A 130 -13.76 7.10 -3.35
C MET A 130 -14.38 7.93 -2.24
N ASP A 131 -13.90 7.71 -1.02
CA ASP A 131 -14.37 8.45 0.16
C ASP A 131 -13.19 8.71 1.13
N GLY A 132 -13.35 9.72 1.97
CA GLY A 132 -12.38 10.13 2.98
C GLY A 132 -12.93 10.01 4.39
N PHE A 133 -12.26 9.25 5.22
CA PHE A 133 -12.55 9.14 6.65
C PHE A 133 -11.62 10.03 7.45
N GLU A 134 -12.16 10.95 8.26
CA GLU A 134 -11.37 11.81 9.13
C GLU A 134 -11.21 11.21 10.53
N SER A 135 -9.99 11.25 11.04
CA SER A 135 -9.59 10.80 12.37
C SER A 135 -8.45 11.68 12.87
N PHE A 136 -7.70 11.24 13.87
CA PHE A 136 -6.50 11.94 14.33
C PHE A 136 -5.41 10.96 14.77
N THR A 137 -4.17 11.39 14.62
CA THR A 137 -2.99 10.65 15.04
C THR A 137 -2.44 11.29 16.32
N ARG A 138 -2.29 10.52 17.39
CA ARG A 138 -1.80 10.96 18.72
C ARG A 138 -2.72 11.94 19.43
N SER A 139 -3.08 13.06 18.81
CA SER A 139 -3.94 14.08 19.42
C SER A 139 -4.78 14.80 18.38
N GLN A 140 -5.78 15.52 18.85
CA GLN A 140 -6.67 16.33 18.03
C GLN A 140 -5.96 17.41 17.18
N TYR A 141 -4.71 17.71 17.47
CA TYR A 141 -3.91 18.68 16.71
C TYR A 141 -3.23 18.07 15.48
N PHE A 142 -3.24 16.76 15.37
CA PHE A 142 -2.73 16.03 14.22
C PHE A 142 -3.85 15.20 13.58
N PRO A 143 -4.91 15.87 13.06
CA PRO A 143 -5.96 15.17 12.35
C PRO A 143 -5.40 14.55 11.08
N ASN A 144 -6.03 13.47 10.66
CA ASN A 144 -5.72 12.82 9.40
C ASN A 144 -7.00 12.53 8.61
N ASN A 145 -6.82 12.44 7.31
CA ASN A 145 -7.81 11.93 6.39
C ASN A 145 -7.30 10.60 5.83
N ILE A 146 -8.09 9.55 5.91
CA ILE A 146 -7.80 8.26 5.28
C ILE A 146 -8.70 8.17 4.06
N THR A 147 -8.13 8.45 2.89
CA THR A 147 -8.86 8.31 1.62
C THR A 147 -8.74 6.88 1.14
N ILE A 148 -9.86 6.27 0.78
CA ILE A 148 -9.94 4.91 0.22
C ILE A 148 -10.58 4.92 -1.16
N ILE A 149 -10.15 3.99 -2.03
CA ILE A 149 -10.78 3.68 -3.31
C ILE A 149 -11.26 2.24 -3.24
N VAL A 150 -12.55 2.02 -3.42
CA VAL A 150 -13.18 0.71 -3.33
C VAL A 150 -13.97 0.38 -4.59
N GLY A 151 -14.12 -0.89 -4.88
CA GLY A 151 -15.03 -1.37 -5.92
C GLY A 151 -16.48 -1.19 -5.50
N LYS A 152 -17.31 -0.68 -6.39
CA LYS A 152 -18.74 -0.41 -6.12
C LYS A 152 -19.52 -1.68 -5.82
N LYS A 153 -19.19 -2.80 -6.45
CA LYS A 153 -19.88 -4.08 -6.29
C LYS A 153 -19.15 -5.01 -5.34
N SER A 154 -17.84 -5.16 -5.56
CA SER A 154 -17.00 -6.07 -4.78
C SER A 154 -16.71 -5.58 -3.37
N GLN A 155 -16.77 -4.26 -3.13
CA GLN A 155 -16.29 -3.59 -1.92
C GLN A 155 -14.80 -3.86 -1.63
N PHE A 156 -14.06 -4.38 -2.63
CA PHE A 156 -12.63 -4.58 -2.52
C PHE A 156 -11.91 -3.23 -2.43
N ILE A 157 -11.00 -3.11 -1.47
CA ILE A 157 -10.20 -1.89 -1.27
C ILE A 157 -9.03 -1.93 -2.27
N PHE A 158 -9.15 -1.15 -3.34
CA PHE A 158 -8.07 -1.03 -4.34
C PHE A 158 -6.94 -0.15 -3.84
N ALA A 159 -7.23 0.93 -3.15
CA ALA A 159 -6.20 1.81 -2.60
C ALA A 159 -6.64 2.46 -1.30
N ALA A 160 -5.67 2.77 -0.45
CA ALA A 160 -5.87 3.55 0.77
C ALA A 160 -4.64 4.41 1.04
N ILE A 161 -4.84 5.66 1.43
CA ILE A 161 -3.76 6.57 1.80
C ILE A 161 -4.15 7.42 3.01
N GLN A 162 -3.20 7.66 3.90
CA GLN A 162 -3.38 8.52 5.05
C GLN A 162 -2.68 9.85 4.84
N THR A 163 -3.43 10.93 4.90
CA THR A 163 -2.94 12.31 4.81
C THR A 163 -3.06 12.99 6.16
N LEU A 164 -1.96 13.49 6.70
CA LEU A 164 -1.99 14.37 7.86
C LEU A 164 -2.47 15.75 7.43
N ILE A 165 -3.36 16.35 8.22
CA ILE A 165 -3.93 17.67 7.94
C ILE A 165 -3.82 18.59 9.15
N LYS A 166 -3.95 19.89 8.94
CA LYS A 166 -4.05 20.87 10.04
C LYS A 166 -5.46 20.86 10.63
N ARG A 167 -5.55 20.94 11.96
CA ARG A 167 -6.84 21.01 12.65
C ARG A 167 -7.62 22.26 12.26
N LYS A 168 -8.88 22.04 11.90
CA LYS A 168 -9.87 23.06 11.58
C LYS A 168 -11.05 22.96 12.56
N GLY A 169 -11.98 23.89 12.49
CA GLY A 169 -13.21 23.85 13.27
C GLY A 169 -13.14 24.63 14.59
N ARG A 170 -14.16 24.45 15.44
CA ARG A 170 -14.28 25.18 16.70
C ARG A 170 -13.20 24.76 17.68
N MET A 171 -12.60 25.76 18.34
CA MET A 171 -11.55 25.59 19.34
C MET A 171 -11.71 26.69 20.40
N THR A 172 -11.38 26.36 21.67
CA THR A 172 -11.22 27.36 22.72
C THR A 172 -9.96 28.19 22.46
N GLU A 173 -9.83 29.38 23.11
CA GLU A 173 -8.63 30.22 22.95
C GLU A 173 -7.36 29.47 23.36
N GLN A 174 -7.38 28.73 24.45
CA GLN A 174 -6.24 27.89 24.86
C GLN A 174 -5.87 26.85 23.83
N GLN A 175 -6.87 26.21 23.19
CA GLN A 175 -6.62 25.24 22.12
C GLN A 175 -6.04 25.89 20.86
N LYS A 176 -6.43 27.14 20.56
CA LYS A 176 -5.84 27.88 19.44
C LYS A 176 -4.38 28.21 19.70
N ILE A 177 -4.05 28.75 20.89
CA ILE A 177 -2.68 29.05 21.29
C ILE A 177 -1.79 27.81 21.20
N PHE A 178 -2.26 26.67 21.72
CA PHE A 178 -1.50 25.42 21.66
C PHE A 178 -1.37 24.88 20.23
N ARG A 179 -2.42 24.98 19.41
CA ARG A 179 -2.36 24.64 17.99
C ARG A 179 -1.32 25.48 17.25
N ASP A 180 -1.32 26.79 17.48
CA ASP A 180 -0.43 27.74 16.79
C ASP A 180 1.02 27.48 17.19
N PHE A 181 1.29 27.20 18.46
CA PHE A 181 2.60 26.75 18.93
C PHE A 181 3.08 25.46 18.22
N ILE A 182 2.20 24.46 18.05
CA ILE A 182 2.57 23.25 17.32
C ILE A 182 2.86 23.57 15.86
N TYR A 183 2.01 24.37 15.20
CA TYR A 183 2.09 24.63 13.76
C TYR A 183 3.14 25.64 13.36
N GLU A 184 3.75 26.33 14.31
CA GLU A 184 4.96 27.13 14.09
C GLU A 184 6.14 26.24 13.66
N HIS A 185 6.19 24.99 14.16
CA HIS A 185 7.30 24.06 13.94
C HIS A 185 6.91 22.81 13.15
N TRP A 186 5.63 22.70 12.74
CA TRP A 186 5.14 21.53 12.05
C TRP A 186 4.14 21.87 10.93
N GLU A 187 4.36 21.28 9.77
CA GLU A 187 3.43 21.31 8.64
C GLU A 187 3.13 19.89 8.12
N PRO A 188 1.90 19.67 7.61
CA PRO A 188 1.59 18.43 6.91
C PRO A 188 2.55 18.24 5.73
N PRO A 189 3.16 17.06 5.55
CA PRO A 189 4.13 16.81 4.47
C PRO A 189 3.50 16.84 3.08
N ARG A 190 2.19 16.59 2.99
CA ARG A 190 1.42 16.55 1.75
C ARG A 190 -0.01 17.05 1.96
N SER A 191 -0.68 17.43 0.87
CA SER A 191 -2.10 17.73 0.87
C SER A 191 -2.95 16.51 0.51
N ILE A 192 -4.24 16.51 0.89
CA ILE A 192 -5.20 15.48 0.46
C ILE A 192 -5.22 15.37 -1.08
N GLN A 193 -5.11 16.51 -1.78
CA GLN A 193 -5.09 16.53 -3.24
C GLN A 193 -3.89 15.76 -3.81
N ASP A 194 -2.70 15.92 -3.24
CA ASP A 194 -1.50 15.24 -3.72
C ASP A 194 -1.54 13.75 -3.43
N ASP A 195 -2.01 13.37 -2.25
CA ASP A 195 -2.12 11.96 -1.86
C ASP A 195 -3.20 11.23 -2.67
N VAL A 196 -4.35 11.88 -2.92
CA VAL A 196 -5.38 11.34 -3.84
C VAL A 196 -4.82 11.15 -5.25
N ARG A 197 -3.99 12.08 -5.72
CA ARG A 197 -3.32 11.93 -7.02
C ARG A 197 -2.40 10.70 -7.04
N VAL A 198 -1.67 10.43 -5.96
CA VAL A 198 -0.79 9.25 -5.86
C VAL A 198 -1.61 7.96 -5.98
N ILE A 199 -2.64 7.77 -5.17
CA ILE A 199 -3.42 6.52 -5.21
C ILE A 199 -4.20 6.33 -6.50
N LEU A 200 -4.62 7.41 -7.16
CA LEU A 200 -5.24 7.33 -8.48
C LEU A 200 -4.22 6.96 -9.55
N ALA A 201 -2.99 7.46 -9.46
CA ALA A 201 -1.91 7.09 -10.36
C ALA A 201 -1.51 5.62 -10.21
N ASP A 202 -1.46 5.11 -8.99
CA ASP A 202 -1.20 3.68 -8.71
C ASP A 202 -2.28 2.77 -9.33
N CYS A 203 -3.55 3.18 -9.25
CA CYS A 203 -4.67 2.44 -9.85
C CYS A 203 -4.80 2.61 -11.38
N LEU A 204 -4.05 3.55 -11.96
CA LEU A 204 -4.22 3.96 -13.36
C LEU A 204 -4.09 2.82 -14.38
N PRO A 205 -3.11 1.90 -14.28
CA PRO A 205 -2.99 0.79 -15.23
C PRO A 205 -4.27 -0.06 -15.32
N MET A 206 -4.87 -0.39 -14.17
CA MET A 206 -6.13 -1.13 -14.08
C MET A 206 -7.31 -0.31 -14.63
N MET A 207 -7.36 0.99 -14.32
CA MET A 207 -8.39 1.91 -14.82
C MET A 207 -8.31 2.07 -16.33
N GLN A 208 -7.12 2.17 -16.92
CA GLN A 208 -6.91 2.31 -18.36
C GLN A 208 -7.43 1.10 -19.13
N LYS A 209 -7.17 -0.12 -18.63
CA LYS A 209 -7.72 -1.36 -19.23
C LYS A 209 -9.25 -1.36 -19.22
N CYS A 210 -9.86 -0.88 -18.14
CA CYS A 210 -11.31 -0.73 -18.07
C CYS A 210 -11.82 0.30 -19.09
N MET A 211 -11.20 1.48 -19.13
CA MET A 211 -11.59 2.60 -20.01
C MET A 211 -11.41 2.31 -21.51
N ALA A 212 -10.60 1.31 -21.86
CA ALA A 212 -10.46 0.85 -23.25
C ALA A 212 -11.70 0.09 -23.73
N ASN A 213 -12.45 -0.54 -22.83
CA ASN A 213 -13.58 -1.40 -23.16
C ASN A 213 -14.95 -0.83 -22.75
N GLN A 214 -14.98 0.04 -21.75
CA GLN A 214 -16.23 0.59 -21.21
C GLN A 214 -16.00 1.96 -20.53
N THR A 215 -17.09 2.68 -20.26
CA THR A 215 -17.00 3.91 -19.49
C THR A 215 -16.84 3.61 -18.01
N LEU A 216 -15.73 4.04 -17.40
CA LEU A 216 -15.46 3.93 -15.97
C LEU A 216 -16.04 5.13 -15.22
N ARG A 217 -16.78 4.90 -14.15
CA ARG A 217 -17.25 5.93 -13.22
C ARG A 217 -16.47 5.88 -11.92
N LEU A 218 -15.93 7.03 -11.50
CA LEU A 218 -15.43 7.24 -10.16
C LEU A 218 -16.46 8.06 -9.39
N ILE A 219 -17.04 7.46 -8.38
CA ILE A 219 -18.09 8.06 -7.55
C ILE A 219 -17.46 8.57 -6.26
N SER A 220 -17.67 9.82 -5.90
CA SER A 220 -17.20 10.38 -4.63
C SER A 220 -18.20 11.35 -4.03
N ASP A 221 -17.96 11.77 -2.79
CA ASP A 221 -18.58 12.95 -2.22
C ASP A 221 -18.15 14.24 -2.94
N LYS A 222 -18.60 15.40 -2.45
CA LYS A 222 -18.24 16.70 -3.03
C LYS A 222 -16.96 17.31 -2.45
N HIS A 223 -16.05 16.51 -1.91
CA HIS A 223 -14.80 17.04 -1.36
C HIS A 223 -14.01 17.84 -2.40
N SER A 224 -13.57 19.05 -2.02
CA SER A 224 -12.97 20.03 -2.94
C SER A 224 -11.62 19.58 -3.53
N SER A 225 -10.88 18.68 -2.85
CA SER A 225 -9.57 18.21 -3.29
C SER A 225 -9.63 17.17 -4.42
N TYR A 226 -10.77 16.48 -4.63
CA TYR A 226 -10.85 15.39 -5.60
C TYR A 226 -10.79 15.84 -7.06
N PRO A 227 -11.59 16.84 -7.50
CA PRO A 227 -11.55 17.28 -8.89
C PRO A 227 -10.17 17.79 -9.34
N PRO A 228 -9.44 18.61 -8.54
CA PRO A 228 -8.10 19.04 -8.92
C PRO A 228 -7.11 17.88 -9.00
N ALA A 229 -7.19 16.89 -8.09
CA ALA A 229 -6.35 15.70 -8.11
C ALA A 229 -6.52 14.90 -9.41
N ILE A 230 -7.77 14.63 -9.79
CA ILE A 230 -8.13 13.91 -11.02
C ILE A 230 -7.66 14.68 -12.26
N ASN A 231 -7.88 15.99 -12.32
CA ASN A 231 -7.52 16.81 -13.47
C ASN A 231 -6.00 16.97 -13.66
N LYS A 232 -5.18 16.73 -12.61
CA LYS A 232 -3.71 16.72 -12.71
C LYS A 232 -3.17 15.43 -13.32
N ILE A 233 -3.97 14.37 -13.45
CA ILE A 233 -3.59 13.12 -14.10
C ILE A 233 -4.01 13.23 -15.56
N LYS A 234 -3.02 13.34 -16.46
CA LYS A 234 -3.25 13.59 -17.90
C LYS A 234 -4.18 12.54 -18.51
N GLU A 235 -3.94 11.28 -18.22
CA GLU A 235 -4.69 10.14 -18.75
C GLU A 235 -6.17 10.19 -18.35
N LEU A 236 -6.47 10.54 -17.11
CA LEU A 236 -7.85 10.69 -16.63
C LEU A 236 -8.53 11.93 -17.21
N LYS A 237 -7.77 13.02 -17.38
CA LYS A 237 -8.27 14.22 -18.04
C LYS A 237 -8.62 13.94 -19.50
N ASP A 238 -7.75 13.26 -20.23
CA ASP A 238 -7.97 12.89 -21.63
C ASP A 238 -9.14 11.90 -21.79
N ALA A 239 -9.22 10.90 -20.91
CA ALA A 239 -10.33 9.95 -20.87
C ALA A 239 -11.67 10.63 -20.55
N LYS A 240 -11.68 11.67 -19.72
CA LYS A 240 -12.86 12.47 -19.44
C LYS A 240 -13.34 13.24 -20.68
N HIS A 241 -12.42 13.82 -21.47
CA HIS A 241 -12.75 14.47 -22.73
C HIS A 241 -13.29 13.48 -23.78
N LYS A 242 -12.74 12.26 -23.81
CA LYS A 242 -13.21 11.17 -24.70
C LYS A 242 -14.52 10.53 -24.25
N GLY A 243 -15.00 10.83 -23.04
CA GLY A 243 -16.23 10.24 -22.46
C GLY A 243 -16.08 8.82 -21.90
N THR A 244 -14.85 8.26 -21.87
CA THR A 244 -14.55 6.93 -21.31
C THR A 244 -14.33 6.94 -19.80
N PHE A 245 -14.21 8.13 -19.20
CA PHE A 245 -14.11 8.33 -17.75
C PHE A 245 -15.10 9.40 -17.28
N ARG A 246 -15.79 9.14 -16.16
CA ARG A 246 -16.70 10.10 -15.53
C ARG A 246 -16.46 10.19 -14.05
N HIS A 247 -16.24 11.40 -13.53
CA HIS A 247 -16.25 11.66 -12.09
C HIS A 247 -17.66 12.10 -11.65
N VAL A 248 -18.33 11.25 -10.88
CA VAL A 248 -19.68 11.46 -10.36
C VAL A 248 -19.60 11.90 -8.92
N ARG A 249 -20.06 13.12 -8.60
CA ARG A 249 -20.03 13.67 -7.23
C ARG A 249 -21.42 13.63 -6.60
N ILE A 250 -21.54 12.93 -5.50
CA ILE A 250 -22.78 12.77 -4.76
C ILE A 250 -22.76 13.70 -3.55
N LYS A 251 -23.84 14.42 -3.31
CA LYS A 251 -23.98 15.21 -2.07
C LYS A 251 -24.26 14.24 -0.92
N ALA A 252 -23.42 14.27 0.12
CA ALA A 252 -23.71 13.55 1.35
C ALA A 252 -25.08 14.00 1.88
N ARG A 253 -25.94 13.04 2.20
CA ARG A 253 -27.18 13.33 2.93
C ARG A 253 -26.77 13.75 4.34
N LYS A 254 -27.26 14.92 4.78
CA LYS A 254 -27.15 15.35 6.17
C LYS A 254 -28.05 14.50 7.04
#